data_ca238756e9133a30e46867992ccf0703
#
_entry.id   ca238756e9133a30e46867992ccf0703
#
_cell.length_a   1.000
_cell.length_b   1.000
_cell.length_c   1.000
_cell.angle_alpha   90.00
_cell.angle_beta   90.00
_cell.angle_gamma   90.00
#
_symmetry.space_group_name_H-M   'P 1'
#
loop_
_entity.id
_entity.type
_entity.pdbx_description
1 polymer ?
#
loop_
_entity_poly.entity_id
_entity_poly.type
_entity_poly.pdbx_seq_one_letter_code
_entity_poly.pdbx_strand_id
1 'polypeptide(L)'
;MQTFASRTMGTVHQDHHSLAAMLGALKMVIARGPQEGVDEFFRILRAMLFYVREFSEQVHHPRESDLYFPLVMETLPNAPASLQRNEQSHVNAVCELGVLQRQLSAWQQYGASKRQSFETAAVDLCNRYLAQIELEEADLAALLTELLGNDAEGPQRVPSVAHEDLALTGARAKNIDSLTTGPEQEFDRLYIDITHRLTQFVTPPSGSKSLPSLGN
;
A
#
# COMPACT_ATOMS: atom_id res chain seq x y z
N MET A 1 -14.52 -0.24 26.78
CA MET A 1 -14.87 -0.15 25.35
C MET A 1 -14.00 0.84 24.59
N GLN A 2 -13.82 2.09 25.03
CA GLN A 2 -12.98 3.09 24.36
C GLN A 2 -11.57 2.59 23.97
N THR A 3 -10.87 1.86 24.84
CA THR A 3 -9.51 1.37 24.56
C THR A 3 -9.43 0.29 23.48
N PHE A 4 -10.49 -0.51 23.28
CA PHE A 4 -10.55 -1.52 22.21
C PHE A 4 -10.83 -0.85 20.88
N ALA A 5 -11.86 -0.02 20.79
CA ALA A 5 -12.20 0.74 19.58
C ALA A 5 -10.99 1.56 19.08
N SER A 6 -10.33 2.29 19.97
CA SER A 6 -9.16 3.11 19.64
C SER A 6 -7.99 2.28 19.09
N ARG A 7 -7.76 1.08 19.63
CA ARG A 7 -6.74 0.15 19.13
C ARG A 7 -7.09 -0.41 17.76
N THR A 8 -8.32 -0.87 17.57
CA THR A 8 -8.79 -1.40 16.28
C THR A 8 -8.64 -0.37 15.17
N MET A 9 -9.12 0.85 15.41
CA MET A 9 -9.00 1.95 14.45
C MET A 9 -7.54 2.30 14.15
N GLY A 10 -6.67 2.36 15.17
CA GLY A 10 -5.25 2.60 14.99
C GLY A 10 -4.56 1.52 14.14
N THR A 11 -5.00 0.27 14.26
CA THR A 11 -4.46 -0.84 13.46
C THR A 11 -4.91 -0.75 12.01
N VAL A 12 -6.20 -0.51 11.75
CA VAL A 12 -6.73 -0.33 10.38
C VAL A 12 -6.07 0.88 9.70
N HIS A 13 -5.95 2.00 10.40
CA HIS A 13 -5.23 3.18 9.90
C HIS A 13 -3.77 2.86 9.53
N GLN A 14 -3.05 2.07 10.34
CA GLN A 14 -1.69 1.64 10.04
C GLN A 14 -1.61 0.75 8.80
N ASP A 15 -2.60 -0.12 8.60
CA ASP A 15 -2.70 -0.96 7.39
C ASP A 15 -2.92 -0.10 6.13
N HIS A 16 -3.85 0.86 6.19
CA HIS A 16 -4.09 1.85 5.13
C HIS A 16 -2.82 2.62 4.77
N HIS A 17 -2.09 3.09 5.77
CA HIS A 17 -0.83 3.80 5.55
C HIS A 17 0.20 2.94 4.82
N SER A 18 0.33 1.67 5.21
CA SER A 18 1.27 0.73 4.58
C SER A 18 0.89 0.40 3.13
N LEU A 19 -0.40 0.20 2.88
CA LEU A 19 -0.93 -0.03 1.53
C LEU A 19 -0.76 1.20 0.64
N ALA A 20 -1.11 2.38 1.14
CA ALA A 20 -0.96 3.63 0.40
C ALA A 20 0.51 3.91 0.02
N ALA A 21 1.44 3.71 0.95
CA ALA A 21 2.87 3.84 0.68
C ALA A 21 3.35 2.84 -0.39
N MET A 22 2.93 1.58 -0.32
CA MET A 22 3.29 0.56 -1.31
C MET A 22 2.70 0.86 -2.70
N LEU A 23 1.44 1.29 -2.77
CA LEU A 23 0.78 1.69 -4.03
C LEU A 23 1.44 2.93 -4.65
N GLY A 24 1.80 3.91 -3.83
CA GLY A 24 2.55 5.09 -4.28
C GLY A 24 3.93 4.71 -4.84
N ALA A 25 4.66 3.86 -4.13
CA ALA A 25 5.94 3.34 -4.58
C ALA A 25 5.81 2.52 -5.87
N LEU A 26 4.76 1.73 -6.03
CA LEU A 26 4.47 0.97 -7.25
C LEU A 26 4.31 1.92 -8.47
N LYS A 27 3.55 3.02 -8.31
CA LYS A 27 3.42 4.04 -9.37
C LYS A 27 4.76 4.66 -9.74
N MET A 28 5.63 4.95 -8.76
CA MET A 28 6.97 5.51 -9.01
C MET A 28 7.86 4.51 -9.77
N VAL A 29 7.86 3.23 -9.41
CA VAL A 29 8.64 2.20 -10.09
C VAL A 29 8.18 2.04 -11.54
N ILE A 30 6.86 2.01 -11.77
CA ILE A 30 6.28 1.94 -13.12
C ILE A 30 6.69 3.15 -13.96
N ALA A 31 6.58 4.36 -13.42
CA ALA A 31 6.96 5.59 -14.12
C ALA A 31 8.44 5.63 -14.49
N ARG A 32 9.32 5.12 -13.61
CA ARG A 32 10.76 5.01 -13.87
C ARG A 32 11.06 4.00 -14.97
N GLY A 33 10.33 2.90 -15.04
CA GLY A 33 10.54 1.83 -15.99
C GLY A 33 11.80 0.98 -15.73
N PRO A 34 12.01 -0.05 -16.57
CA PRO A 34 13.17 -0.94 -16.46
C PRO A 34 14.43 -0.25 -17.00
N GLN A 35 15.15 0.45 -16.13
CA GLN A 35 16.44 1.07 -16.46
C GLN A 35 17.51 -0.02 -16.69
N GLU A 36 18.71 0.12 -16.16
CA GLU A 36 19.80 -0.86 -16.36
C GLU A 36 19.59 -2.22 -15.66
N GLY A 37 18.60 -2.34 -14.79
CA GLY A 37 18.30 -3.55 -14.00
C GLY A 37 16.96 -4.20 -14.37
N VAL A 38 16.78 -4.67 -15.61
CA VAL A 38 15.50 -5.23 -16.09
C VAL A 38 14.95 -6.35 -15.20
N ASP A 39 15.80 -7.31 -14.82
CA ASP A 39 15.37 -8.44 -13.98
C ASP A 39 14.97 -7.98 -12.56
N GLU A 40 15.73 -7.05 -11.98
CA GLU A 40 15.43 -6.49 -10.68
C GLU A 40 14.13 -5.67 -10.72
N PHE A 41 13.92 -4.89 -11.77
CA PHE A 41 12.67 -4.16 -11.98
C PHE A 41 11.44 -5.09 -11.95
N PHE A 42 11.46 -6.18 -12.71
CA PHE A 42 10.36 -7.15 -12.71
C PHE A 42 10.22 -7.90 -11.37
N ARG A 43 11.34 -8.14 -10.67
CA ARG A 43 11.33 -8.76 -9.35
C ARG A 43 10.67 -7.86 -8.31
N ILE A 44 11.01 -6.58 -8.29
CA ILE A 44 10.42 -5.57 -7.42
C ILE A 44 8.91 -5.44 -7.69
N LEU A 45 8.50 -5.27 -8.95
CA LEU A 45 7.08 -5.17 -9.29
C LEU A 45 6.27 -6.40 -8.84
N ARG A 46 6.81 -7.60 -9.03
CA ARG A 46 6.15 -8.82 -8.54
C ARG A 46 6.01 -8.86 -7.03
N ALA A 47 7.06 -8.48 -6.31
CA ALA A 47 7.02 -8.44 -4.85
C ALA A 47 6.01 -7.41 -4.34
N MET A 48 5.93 -6.23 -4.97
CA MET A 48 4.97 -5.20 -4.60
C MET A 48 3.52 -5.64 -4.86
N LEU A 49 3.22 -6.18 -6.04
CA LEU A 49 1.89 -6.69 -6.37
C LEU A 49 1.49 -7.86 -5.47
N PHE A 50 2.44 -8.73 -5.13
CA PHE A 50 2.24 -9.81 -4.17
C PHE A 50 1.91 -9.25 -2.78
N TYR A 51 2.71 -8.29 -2.29
CA TYR A 51 2.45 -7.66 -0.99
C TYR A 51 1.06 -7.02 -0.93
N VAL A 52 0.72 -6.17 -1.90
CA VAL A 52 -0.59 -5.49 -1.91
C VAL A 52 -1.74 -6.50 -1.89
N ARG A 53 -1.63 -7.56 -2.69
CA ARG A 53 -2.66 -8.58 -2.76
C ARG A 53 -2.78 -9.38 -1.47
N GLU A 54 -1.71 -10.04 -1.06
CA GLU A 54 -1.73 -11.00 0.05
C GLU A 54 -1.93 -10.30 1.40
N PHE A 55 -1.34 -9.12 1.60
CA PHE A 55 -1.58 -8.34 2.80
C PHE A 55 -3.04 -7.89 2.90
N SER A 56 -3.64 -7.46 1.79
CA SER A 56 -5.06 -7.11 1.78
C SER A 56 -5.94 -8.32 2.10
N GLU A 57 -5.71 -9.48 1.45
CA GLU A 57 -6.54 -10.67 1.62
C GLU A 57 -6.37 -11.34 3.00
N GLN A 58 -5.15 -11.37 3.54
CA GLN A 58 -4.83 -12.17 4.73
C GLN A 58 -4.81 -11.36 6.02
N VAL A 59 -4.68 -10.05 5.95
CA VAL A 59 -4.52 -9.19 7.13
C VAL A 59 -5.54 -8.06 7.15
N HIS A 60 -5.52 -7.19 6.15
CA HIS A 60 -6.28 -5.95 6.16
C HIS A 60 -7.80 -6.18 6.09
N HIS A 61 -8.30 -6.86 5.06
CA HIS A 61 -9.75 -7.12 4.91
C HIS A 61 -10.34 -7.95 6.06
N PRO A 62 -9.68 -9.02 6.58
CA PRO A 62 -10.15 -9.70 7.78
C PRO A 62 -10.24 -8.79 9.00
N ARG A 63 -9.29 -7.88 9.20
CA ARG A 63 -9.37 -6.91 10.31
C ARG A 63 -10.54 -5.97 10.18
N GLU A 64 -10.81 -5.48 8.97
CA GLU A 64 -11.98 -4.65 8.73
C GLU A 64 -13.27 -5.41 8.96
N SER A 65 -13.42 -6.58 8.36
CA SER A 65 -14.63 -7.40 8.47
C SER A 65 -14.91 -7.87 9.90
N ASP A 66 -13.89 -8.30 10.62
CA ASP A 66 -14.06 -8.92 11.93
C ASP A 66 -14.05 -7.91 13.10
N LEU A 67 -13.38 -6.77 12.92
CA LEU A 67 -13.16 -5.81 14.01
C LEU A 67 -13.75 -4.43 13.73
N TYR A 68 -13.52 -3.88 12.55
CA TYR A 68 -13.88 -2.50 12.21
C TYR A 68 -15.35 -2.38 11.78
N PHE A 69 -15.83 -3.20 10.85
CA PHE A 69 -17.19 -3.14 10.36
C PHE A 69 -18.28 -3.34 11.44
N PRO A 70 -18.13 -4.31 12.36
CA PRO A 70 -19.07 -4.45 13.47
C PRO A 70 -19.14 -3.19 14.33
N LEU A 71 -18.01 -2.55 14.60
CA LEU A 71 -17.94 -1.32 15.38
C LEU A 71 -18.62 -0.14 14.66
N VAL A 72 -18.41 -0.01 13.34
CA VAL A 72 -19.08 1.00 12.52
C VAL A 72 -20.60 0.80 12.50
N MET A 73 -21.04 -0.44 12.29
CA MET A 73 -22.48 -0.77 12.26
C MET A 73 -23.19 -0.48 13.58
N GLU A 74 -22.51 -0.68 14.70
CA GLU A 74 -23.06 -0.38 16.03
C GLU A 74 -23.19 1.13 16.29
N THR A 75 -22.28 1.93 15.71
CA THR A 75 -22.13 3.34 16.06
C THR A 75 -22.79 4.28 15.05
N LEU A 76 -22.74 3.99 13.75
CA LEU A 76 -23.21 4.88 12.68
C LEU A 76 -24.48 4.33 12.00
N PRO A 77 -25.63 5.02 12.09
CA PRO A 77 -26.91 4.52 11.57
C PRO A 77 -26.96 4.30 10.05
N ASN A 78 -26.13 5.02 9.28
CA ASN A 78 -26.09 4.96 7.81
C ASN A 78 -24.92 4.13 7.26
N ALA A 79 -24.17 3.47 8.14
CA ALA A 79 -22.99 2.68 7.78
C ALA A 79 -23.21 1.52 6.78
N PRO A 80 -24.35 0.78 6.79
CA PRO A 80 -24.49 -0.41 5.96
C PRO A 80 -24.21 -0.21 4.46
N ALA A 81 -24.58 0.95 3.89
CA ALA A 81 -24.34 1.20 2.47
C ALA A 81 -22.88 1.48 2.11
N SER A 82 -22.10 2.11 3.00
CA SER A 82 -20.65 2.30 2.81
C SER A 82 -19.90 1.00 2.95
N LEU A 83 -20.21 0.22 3.98
CA LEU A 83 -19.56 -1.10 4.21
C LEU A 83 -19.79 -2.07 3.05
N GLN A 84 -21.00 -2.15 2.52
CA GLN A 84 -21.27 -3.01 1.35
C GLN A 84 -20.49 -2.59 0.12
N ARG A 85 -20.29 -1.27 -0.10
CA ARG A 85 -19.45 -0.77 -1.18
C ARG A 85 -17.98 -1.13 -0.96
N ASN A 86 -17.49 -1.06 0.28
CA ASN A 86 -16.12 -1.42 0.63
C ASN A 86 -15.86 -2.90 0.35
N GLU A 87 -16.72 -3.81 0.82
CA GLU A 87 -16.58 -5.23 0.54
C GLU A 87 -16.52 -5.53 -0.96
N GLN A 88 -17.41 -4.92 -1.76
CA GLN A 88 -17.40 -5.10 -3.22
C GLN A 88 -16.12 -4.54 -3.84
N SER A 89 -15.61 -3.41 -3.36
CA SER A 89 -14.34 -2.82 -3.82
C SER A 89 -13.17 -3.73 -3.53
N HIS A 90 -13.11 -4.36 -2.35
CA HIS A 90 -12.07 -5.31 -1.97
C HIS A 90 -12.05 -6.53 -2.90
N VAL A 91 -13.21 -7.15 -3.14
CA VAL A 91 -13.32 -8.29 -4.08
C VAL A 91 -12.85 -7.91 -5.48
N ASN A 92 -13.23 -6.73 -5.96
CA ASN A 92 -12.81 -6.25 -7.28
C ASN A 92 -11.30 -6.01 -7.33
N ALA A 93 -10.72 -5.37 -6.30
CA ALA A 93 -9.29 -5.08 -6.23
C ALA A 93 -8.44 -6.37 -6.27
N VAL A 94 -8.83 -7.40 -5.53
CA VAL A 94 -8.17 -8.72 -5.53
C VAL A 94 -8.19 -9.35 -6.93
N CYS A 95 -9.34 -9.34 -7.60
CA CYS A 95 -9.46 -9.85 -8.97
C CYS A 95 -8.56 -9.08 -9.94
N GLU A 96 -8.55 -7.74 -9.85
CA GLU A 96 -7.73 -6.87 -10.70
C GLU A 96 -6.23 -7.05 -10.45
N LEU A 97 -5.80 -7.22 -9.20
CA LEU A 97 -4.40 -7.55 -8.85
C LEU A 97 -3.95 -8.87 -9.52
N GLY A 98 -4.82 -9.89 -9.54
CA GLY A 98 -4.56 -11.13 -10.26
C GLY A 98 -4.43 -10.91 -11.77
N VAL A 99 -5.22 -10.00 -12.36
CA VAL A 99 -5.07 -9.61 -13.78
C VAL A 99 -3.73 -8.92 -14.01
N LEU A 100 -3.35 -7.98 -13.15
CA LEU A 100 -2.07 -7.25 -13.26
C LEU A 100 -0.86 -8.17 -13.17
N GLN A 101 -0.88 -9.17 -12.29
CA GLN A 101 0.21 -10.16 -12.18
C GLN A 101 0.38 -10.93 -13.50
N ARG A 102 -0.73 -11.30 -14.17
CA ARG A 102 -0.67 -11.93 -15.49
C ARG A 102 -0.16 -10.97 -16.57
N GLN A 103 -0.59 -9.71 -16.56
CA GLN A 103 -0.12 -8.69 -17.51
C GLN A 103 1.37 -8.38 -17.33
N LEU A 104 1.87 -8.33 -16.08
CA LEU A 104 3.29 -8.17 -15.77
C LEU A 104 4.11 -9.35 -16.34
N SER A 105 3.62 -10.58 -16.16
CA SER A 105 4.25 -11.77 -16.71
C SER A 105 4.26 -11.73 -18.26
N ALA A 106 3.16 -11.30 -18.87
CA ALA A 106 3.08 -11.14 -20.31
C ALA A 106 4.05 -10.06 -20.82
N TRP A 107 4.20 -8.94 -20.11
CA TRP A 107 5.19 -7.92 -20.47
C TRP A 107 6.62 -8.47 -20.38
N GLN A 108 6.96 -9.18 -19.32
CA GLN A 108 8.28 -9.80 -19.18
C GLN A 108 8.57 -10.81 -20.30
N GLN A 109 7.56 -11.58 -20.70
CA GLN A 109 7.72 -12.64 -21.73
C GLN A 109 7.69 -12.11 -23.17
N TYR A 110 6.80 -11.17 -23.47
CA TYR A 110 6.52 -10.71 -24.85
C TYR A 110 7.07 -9.29 -25.14
N GLY A 111 7.73 -8.67 -24.16
CA GLY A 111 8.42 -7.39 -24.33
C GLY A 111 7.51 -6.17 -24.43
N ALA A 112 8.05 -5.11 -25.03
CA ALA A 112 7.49 -3.75 -25.00
C ALA A 112 6.03 -3.64 -25.51
N SER A 113 5.57 -4.54 -26.38
CA SER A 113 4.19 -4.55 -26.88
C SER A 113 3.13 -4.73 -25.80
N LYS A 114 3.49 -5.30 -24.64
CA LYS A 114 2.59 -5.51 -23.48
C LYS A 114 2.76 -4.48 -22.37
N ARG A 115 3.78 -3.63 -22.48
CA ARG A 115 4.16 -2.66 -21.44
C ARG A 115 3.01 -1.69 -21.13
N GLN A 116 2.52 -0.99 -22.16
CA GLN A 116 1.52 0.07 -21.97
C GLN A 116 0.23 -0.45 -21.34
N SER A 117 -0.23 -1.64 -21.75
CA SER A 117 -1.43 -2.27 -21.17
C SER A 117 -1.27 -2.53 -19.66
N PHE A 118 -0.11 -3.01 -19.23
CA PHE A 118 0.19 -3.20 -17.81
C PHE A 118 0.28 -1.86 -17.08
N GLU A 119 1.06 -0.90 -17.60
CA GLU A 119 1.29 0.39 -16.93
C GLU A 119 -0.02 1.15 -16.71
N THR A 120 -0.88 1.22 -17.75
CA THR A 120 -2.19 1.88 -17.62
C THR A 120 -3.05 1.19 -16.57
N ALA A 121 -3.23 -0.12 -16.67
CA ALA A 121 -4.07 -0.86 -15.74
C ALA A 121 -3.55 -0.78 -14.29
N ALA A 122 -2.22 -0.82 -14.09
CA ALA A 122 -1.61 -0.72 -12.77
C ALA A 122 -1.81 0.68 -12.15
N VAL A 123 -1.61 1.74 -12.92
CA VAL A 123 -1.82 3.12 -12.44
C VAL A 123 -3.29 3.36 -12.10
N ASP A 124 -4.21 2.88 -12.95
CA ASP A 124 -5.66 3.00 -12.72
C ASP A 124 -6.09 2.25 -11.46
N LEU A 125 -5.58 1.03 -11.25
CA LEU A 125 -5.84 0.27 -10.02
C LEU A 125 -5.30 1.01 -8.79
N CYS A 126 -4.05 1.47 -8.83
CA CYS A 126 -3.47 2.22 -7.71
C CYS A 126 -4.29 3.46 -7.35
N ASN A 127 -4.74 4.22 -8.35
CA ASN A 127 -5.54 5.42 -8.12
C ASN A 127 -6.90 5.09 -7.48
N ARG A 128 -7.59 4.04 -7.96
CA ARG A 128 -8.87 3.60 -7.36
C ARG A 128 -8.69 3.09 -5.94
N TYR A 129 -7.64 2.31 -5.70
CA TYR A 129 -7.39 1.76 -4.37
C TYR A 129 -7.02 2.86 -3.36
N LEU A 130 -6.20 3.84 -3.77
CA LEU A 130 -5.89 5.01 -2.93
C LEU A 130 -7.14 5.84 -2.62
N ALA A 131 -8.01 6.07 -3.61
CA ALA A 131 -9.27 6.76 -3.40
C ALA A 131 -10.22 5.99 -2.46
N GLN A 132 -10.21 4.65 -2.52
CA GLN A 132 -10.95 3.80 -1.59
C GLN A 132 -10.43 3.97 -0.15
N ILE A 133 -9.13 3.90 0.06
CA ILE A 133 -8.50 4.14 1.36
C ILE A 133 -8.88 5.52 1.92
N GLU A 134 -8.89 6.56 1.08
CA GLU A 134 -9.31 7.91 1.51
C GLU A 134 -10.76 7.95 2.00
N LEU A 135 -11.66 7.21 1.37
CA LEU A 135 -13.06 7.11 1.80
C LEU A 135 -13.18 6.36 3.14
N GLU A 136 -12.46 5.25 3.29
CA GLU A 136 -12.43 4.47 4.53
C GLU A 136 -11.84 5.26 5.70
N GLU A 137 -10.79 6.04 5.45
CA GLU A 137 -10.23 6.96 6.45
C GLU A 137 -11.21 8.06 6.85
N ALA A 138 -12.03 8.55 5.93
CA ALA A 138 -13.08 9.52 6.26
C ALA A 138 -14.18 8.90 7.15
N ASP A 139 -14.60 7.66 6.87
CA ASP A 139 -15.54 6.91 7.71
C ASP A 139 -14.93 6.61 9.09
N LEU A 140 -13.64 6.26 9.14
CA LEU A 140 -12.88 6.05 10.38
C LEU A 140 -12.82 7.32 11.24
N ALA A 141 -12.57 8.47 10.62
CA ALA A 141 -12.57 9.78 11.32
C ALA A 141 -13.93 10.16 11.87
N ALA A 142 -15.02 9.89 11.11
CA ALA A 142 -16.39 10.11 11.56
C ALA A 142 -16.72 9.24 12.77
N LEU A 143 -16.34 7.96 12.74
CA LEU A 143 -16.52 7.03 13.85
C LEU A 143 -15.76 7.46 15.11
N LEU A 144 -14.54 7.91 14.96
CA LEU A 144 -13.74 8.44 16.08
C LEU A 144 -14.40 9.67 16.71
N THR A 145 -14.89 10.59 15.91
CA THR A 145 -15.60 11.78 16.37
C THR A 145 -16.85 11.42 17.16
N GLU A 146 -17.60 10.44 16.69
CA GLU A 146 -18.83 9.98 17.39
C GLU A 146 -18.50 9.28 18.72
N LEU A 147 -17.49 8.40 18.73
CA LEU A 147 -17.11 7.61 19.90
C LEU A 147 -16.41 8.41 21.00
N LEU A 148 -15.59 9.38 20.63
CA LEU A 148 -14.73 10.11 21.56
C LEU A 148 -15.19 11.54 21.82
N GLY A 149 -16.18 12.02 21.08
CA GLY A 149 -16.64 13.42 21.10
C GLY A 149 -15.70 14.35 20.35
N ASN A 150 -16.07 15.65 20.31
CA ASN A 150 -15.36 16.67 19.54
C ASN A 150 -13.92 16.99 20.02
N ASP A 151 -13.46 16.35 21.11
CA ASP A 151 -12.12 16.55 21.67
C ASP A 151 -11.08 15.57 21.10
N ALA A 152 -11.50 14.65 20.22
CA ALA A 152 -10.58 13.72 19.58
C ALA A 152 -9.89 14.41 18.40
N GLU A 153 -8.56 14.48 18.43
CA GLU A 153 -7.80 14.69 17.20
C GLU A 153 -8.06 13.48 16.28
N GLY A 154 -8.77 13.73 15.18
CA GLY A 154 -9.07 12.71 14.18
C GLY A 154 -7.78 12.11 13.61
N PRO A 155 -7.82 10.89 13.00
CA PRO A 155 -6.67 10.31 12.34
C PRO A 155 -6.10 11.33 11.36
N GLN A 156 -4.78 11.54 11.42
CA GLN A 156 -4.09 12.42 10.49
C GLN A 156 -4.38 11.91 9.08
N ARG A 157 -4.81 12.84 8.23
CA ARG A 157 -5.06 12.57 6.81
C ARG A 157 -3.92 11.73 6.25
N VAL A 158 -4.23 10.61 5.58
CA VAL A 158 -3.21 9.81 4.89
C VAL A 158 -2.41 10.77 4.00
N PRO A 159 -1.12 10.94 4.22
CA PRO A 159 -0.35 11.90 3.45
C PRO A 159 -0.44 11.51 1.97
N SER A 160 -0.82 12.45 1.12
CA SER A 160 -0.59 12.32 -0.32
C SER A 160 0.88 11.96 -0.48
N VAL A 161 1.18 10.76 -1.01
CA VAL A 161 2.54 10.21 -1.08
C VAL A 161 3.41 11.13 -1.93
N ALA A 162 3.93 12.17 -1.30
CA ALA A 162 5.00 12.98 -1.85
C ALA A 162 6.32 12.21 -1.68
N HIS A 163 7.28 12.46 -2.52
CA HIS A 163 8.59 11.81 -2.63
C HIS A 163 9.39 11.66 -1.30
N GLU A 164 8.92 12.24 -0.20
CA GLU A 164 9.61 12.26 1.10
C GLU A 164 9.31 11.03 1.97
N ASP A 165 8.26 10.24 1.67
CA ASP A 165 7.76 9.20 2.57
C ASP A 165 8.49 7.84 2.51
N LEU A 166 9.49 7.68 1.65
CA LEU A 166 10.44 6.55 1.76
C LEU A 166 11.21 6.54 3.09
N ALA A 167 11.22 7.68 3.80
CA ALA A 167 11.84 7.79 5.12
C ALA A 167 11.03 7.15 6.27
N LEU A 168 9.73 6.87 6.07
CA LEU A 168 8.85 6.24 7.07
C LEU A 168 9.16 4.76 7.35
N THR A 169 9.98 4.13 6.50
CA THR A 169 10.46 2.75 6.72
C THR A 169 11.25 2.60 8.03
N GLY A 170 11.94 3.66 8.47
CA GLY A 170 12.69 3.64 9.72
C GLY A 170 11.83 3.66 10.99
N ALA A 171 10.65 4.24 10.95
CA ALA A 171 9.74 4.32 12.10
C ALA A 171 9.01 2.98 12.33
N ARG A 172 8.58 2.31 11.24
CA ARG A 172 7.93 0.98 11.33
C ARG A 172 8.92 -0.10 11.80
N ALA A 173 10.16 -0.08 11.31
CA ALA A 173 11.19 -1.05 11.71
C ALA A 173 11.49 -1.03 13.22
N LYS A 174 11.29 0.09 13.91
CA LYS A 174 11.55 0.22 15.35
C LYS A 174 10.39 -0.28 16.23
N ASN A 175 9.18 -0.44 15.69
CA ASN A 175 7.99 -0.82 16.45
C ASN A 175 7.60 -2.30 16.32
N ILE A 176 8.28 -3.05 15.47
CA ILE A 176 7.93 -4.43 15.09
C ILE A 176 8.14 -5.44 16.23
N ASP A 177 9.04 -5.17 17.17
CA ASP A 177 9.48 -6.17 18.16
C ASP A 177 8.48 -6.47 19.29
N SER A 178 7.34 -5.75 19.39
CA SER A 178 6.53 -5.84 20.59
C SER A 178 5.07 -6.28 20.47
N LEU A 179 4.46 -6.34 19.28
CA LEU A 179 2.99 -6.45 19.21
C LEU A 179 2.40 -7.42 18.16
N THR A 180 3.18 -8.02 17.26
CA THR A 180 2.62 -8.87 16.19
C THR A 180 3.09 -10.31 16.29
N THR A 181 2.15 -11.25 16.19
CA THR A 181 2.41 -12.69 16.11
C THR A 181 1.78 -13.25 14.83
N GLY A 182 2.49 -14.15 14.13
CA GLY A 182 1.94 -14.85 12.97
C GLY A 182 2.11 -14.14 11.62
N PRO A 183 1.09 -14.17 10.73
CA PRO A 183 1.18 -13.68 9.36
C PRO A 183 1.64 -12.22 9.25
N GLU A 184 1.29 -11.40 10.20
CA GLU A 184 1.65 -9.97 10.25
C GLU A 184 3.16 -9.74 10.25
N GLN A 185 3.92 -10.52 11.02
CA GLN A 185 5.39 -10.39 11.05
C GLN A 185 6.03 -10.74 9.71
N GLU A 186 5.43 -11.68 8.98
CA GLU A 186 5.92 -12.05 7.66
C GLU A 186 5.71 -10.91 6.66
N PHE A 187 4.53 -10.26 6.69
CA PHE A 187 4.27 -9.09 5.85
C PHE A 187 5.10 -7.87 6.22
N ASP A 188 5.38 -7.64 7.50
CA ASP A 188 6.29 -6.58 7.92
C ASP A 188 7.72 -6.80 7.40
N ARG A 189 8.22 -8.04 7.45
CA ARG A 189 9.53 -8.38 6.88
C ARG A 189 9.53 -8.19 5.36
N LEU A 190 8.48 -8.64 4.68
CA LEU A 190 8.34 -8.48 3.25
C LEU A 190 8.29 -7.00 2.85
N TYR A 191 7.55 -6.17 3.59
CA TYR A 191 7.50 -4.72 3.38
C TYR A 191 8.89 -4.09 3.49
N ILE A 192 9.64 -4.44 4.53
CA ILE A 192 11.02 -3.95 4.75
C ILE A 192 11.96 -4.40 3.61
N ASP A 193 11.89 -5.66 3.18
CA ASP A 193 12.71 -6.17 2.08
C ASP A 193 12.43 -5.43 0.77
N ILE A 194 11.14 -5.24 0.45
CA ILE A 194 10.73 -4.49 -0.75
C ILE A 194 11.26 -3.06 -0.69
N THR A 195 11.07 -2.35 0.42
CA THR A 195 11.49 -0.95 0.56
C THR A 195 13.01 -0.80 0.54
N HIS A 196 13.76 -1.74 1.10
CA HIS A 196 15.21 -1.78 0.99
C HIS A 196 15.67 -1.94 -0.47
N ARG A 197 15.07 -2.87 -1.22
CA ARG A 197 15.34 -3.05 -2.65
C ARG A 197 14.97 -1.84 -3.49
N LEU A 198 13.84 -1.21 -3.17
CA LEU A 198 13.41 0.03 -3.81
C LEU A 198 14.44 1.14 -3.63
N THR A 199 14.96 1.32 -2.42
CA THR A 199 15.99 2.31 -2.13
C THR A 199 17.23 2.08 -2.99
N GLN A 200 17.69 0.84 -3.10
CA GLN A 200 18.83 0.49 -3.95
C GLN A 200 18.55 0.69 -5.45
N PHE A 201 17.33 0.37 -5.89
CA PHE A 201 16.92 0.53 -7.29
C PHE A 201 16.76 2.01 -7.69
N VAL A 202 16.28 2.86 -6.78
CA VAL A 202 16.03 4.29 -7.04
C VAL A 202 17.30 5.13 -6.89
N THR A 203 18.21 4.76 -5.99
CA THR A 203 19.47 5.47 -5.78
C THR A 203 20.48 5.06 -6.86
N PRO A 204 20.95 6.00 -7.71
CA PRO A 204 21.98 5.65 -8.67
C PRO A 204 23.23 5.19 -7.93
N PRO A 205 23.99 4.19 -8.45
CA PRO A 205 25.22 3.75 -7.82
C PRO A 205 26.16 4.95 -7.63
N SER A 206 26.57 5.19 -6.39
CA SER A 206 27.53 6.23 -6.03
C SER A 206 28.86 5.89 -6.70
N GLY A 207 29.11 6.36 -7.92
CA GLY A 207 30.33 6.03 -8.63
C GLY A 207 30.31 6.08 -10.16
N SER A 208 29.50 6.92 -10.80
CA SER A 208 29.80 7.30 -12.18
C SER A 208 31.05 8.16 -12.15
N LYS A 209 32.21 7.51 -12.27
CA LYS A 209 33.50 8.19 -12.57
C LYS A 209 33.24 9.08 -13.76
N SER A 210 33.39 10.39 -13.57
CA SER A 210 33.52 11.37 -14.64
C SER A 210 34.44 10.78 -15.72
N LEU A 211 33.90 10.64 -16.94
CA LEU A 211 34.72 10.34 -18.12
C LEU A 211 35.88 11.31 -18.15
N PRO A 212 37.13 10.84 -18.33
CA PRO A 212 38.26 11.74 -18.53
C PRO A 212 37.98 12.56 -19.78
N SER A 213 38.03 13.88 -19.64
CA SER A 213 37.95 14.81 -20.77
C SER A 213 39.04 14.42 -21.77
N LEU A 214 38.62 13.99 -22.94
CA LEU A 214 39.51 13.90 -24.10
C LEU A 214 39.94 15.32 -24.42
N GLY A 215 41.10 15.69 -23.93
CA GLY A 215 41.82 16.91 -24.36
C GLY A 215 42.15 16.83 -25.85
N ASN A 216 42.06 17.97 -26.48
CA ASN A 216 42.46 18.26 -27.88
C ASN A 216 43.84 17.73 -28.23
#